data_eec6f3f406d18b8c318509eda3580bd9
#
_entry.id   eec6f3f406d18b8c318509eda3580bd9
#
_cell.length_a   1.000
_cell.length_b   1.000
_cell.length_c   1.000
_cell.angle_alpha   90.00
_cell.angle_beta   90.00
_cell.angle_gamma   90.00
#
_symmetry.space_group_name_H-M   'P 1'
#
loop_
_entity.id
_entity.type
_entity.pdbx_description
1 polymer ?
#
loop_
_entity_poly.entity_id
_entity_poly.type
_entity_poly.pdbx_seq_one_letter_code
_entity_poly.pdbx_strand_id
1 'polypeptide(L)'
;MRKLRVTESTLHINHRKRIKTMRCLVCIVLFFVALFVHGQEIMLSGSIRDGKDQSALQDVNVVISSQGHKDITAYTISDQKGSFRLTYTPAKDKEYVIRFSYLGYETVVLNIEKSITQYNVALHAQAIDIKEIIVKAPKIKSQGDTIIYNVASFSKEGDKTIGDVLKKLPGVRVEENGQISYQGTAINKFYIEGMDLLGGKYTIATNNISNDDVGSVEIMENHQPIKALNGLSISEQAAINLRLKEKAKQKWIGSLKGGGGFTPSSGLWAVEMIAMHFNKNFQSLNTYKTNNTGQDVTKEFKSFDLNERRYGSEKLTDYIHISSLYPHELNRERELFNTTHQVTSNNLSKLKSGLNITTHIGWIDHKEQADKQTITQYYQADADTITVREHESSLYKKQT
;
A
#
# COMPACT_ATOMS: atom_id res chain seq x y z
N MET A 1 5.49 5.42 -82.71
CA MET A 1 5.95 6.11 -81.51
C MET A 1 5.05 5.74 -80.33
N ARG A 2 5.30 4.62 -79.65
CA ARG A 2 4.58 4.23 -78.40
C ARG A 2 5.45 3.19 -77.70
N LYS A 3 6.44 3.65 -76.94
CA LYS A 3 7.19 2.86 -75.92
C LYS A 3 8.17 3.79 -75.22
N LEU A 4 7.75 4.45 -74.18
CA LEU A 4 8.62 5.06 -73.15
C LEU A 4 7.81 5.86 -72.13
N ARG A 5 6.86 5.20 -71.40
CA ARG A 5 6.19 5.82 -70.26
C ARG A 5 5.79 4.83 -69.13
N VAL A 6 6.44 3.70 -69.06
CA VAL A 6 6.07 2.69 -68.03
C VAL A 6 7.20 2.45 -67.00
N THR A 7 8.39 3.03 -67.19
CA THR A 7 9.53 2.72 -66.33
C THR A 7 9.71 3.66 -65.11
N GLU A 8 9.11 4.85 -65.11
CA GLU A 8 9.31 5.79 -63.93
C GLU A 8 8.31 5.53 -62.80
N SER A 9 7.09 5.09 -63.07
CA SER A 9 6.10 4.84 -62.04
C SER A 9 6.41 3.63 -61.15
N THR A 10 7.05 2.60 -61.73
CA THR A 10 7.43 1.38 -61.00
C THR A 10 8.62 1.55 -60.08
N LEU A 11 9.53 2.48 -60.42
CA LEU A 11 10.69 2.79 -59.53
C LEU A 11 10.28 3.58 -58.27
N HIS A 12 9.35 4.52 -58.39
CA HIS A 12 8.84 5.29 -57.24
C HIS A 12 7.96 4.46 -56.28
N ILE A 13 7.22 3.48 -56.76
CA ILE A 13 6.40 2.58 -55.94
C ILE A 13 7.26 1.62 -55.14
N ASN A 14 8.34 1.12 -55.71
CA ASN A 14 9.29 0.25 -54.99
C ASN A 14 10.11 0.99 -53.94
N HIS A 15 10.46 2.23 -54.18
CA HIS A 15 11.17 3.05 -53.16
C HIS A 15 10.29 3.36 -51.95
N ARG A 16 9.01 3.71 -52.14
CA ARG A 16 8.07 3.95 -51.04
C ARG A 16 7.72 2.65 -50.26
N LYS A 17 7.64 1.50 -50.91
CA LYS A 17 7.46 0.22 -50.23
C LYS A 17 8.70 -0.16 -49.40
N ARG A 18 9.91 0.02 -49.90
CA ARG A 18 11.16 -0.20 -49.12
C ARG A 18 11.30 0.71 -47.92
N ILE A 19 10.92 1.98 -48.02
CA ILE A 19 10.97 2.91 -46.88
C ILE A 19 9.92 2.54 -45.82
N LYS A 20 8.72 2.09 -46.20
CA LYS A 20 7.69 1.62 -45.26
C LYS A 20 8.11 0.32 -44.55
N THR A 21 8.67 -0.65 -45.27
CA THR A 21 9.18 -1.88 -44.65
C THR A 21 10.38 -1.63 -43.76
N MET A 22 11.28 -0.72 -44.13
CA MET A 22 12.41 -0.34 -43.26
C MET A 22 11.94 0.38 -41.98
N ARG A 23 10.95 1.26 -42.07
CA ARG A 23 10.34 1.90 -40.89
C ARG A 23 9.63 0.90 -39.97
N CYS A 24 8.89 -0.06 -40.52
CA CYS A 24 8.31 -1.15 -39.73
C CYS A 24 9.38 -2.01 -39.06
N LEU A 25 10.47 -2.32 -39.75
CA LEU A 25 11.56 -3.12 -39.19
C LEU A 25 12.28 -2.39 -38.06
N VAL A 26 12.51 -1.07 -38.22
CA VAL A 26 13.07 -0.21 -37.15
C VAL A 26 12.12 -0.12 -35.96
N CYS A 27 10.80 0.02 -36.17
CA CYS A 27 9.82 0.01 -35.09
C CYS A 27 9.77 -1.35 -34.36
N ILE A 28 9.87 -2.46 -35.08
CA ILE A 28 9.93 -3.79 -34.49
C ILE A 28 11.20 -3.99 -33.67
N VAL A 29 12.36 -3.53 -34.20
CA VAL A 29 13.62 -3.60 -33.45
C VAL A 29 13.57 -2.71 -32.19
N LEU A 30 13.03 -1.48 -32.30
CA LEU A 30 12.84 -0.60 -31.14
C LEU A 30 11.85 -1.19 -30.12
N PHE A 31 10.80 -1.87 -30.59
CA PHE A 31 9.85 -2.58 -29.71
C PHE A 31 10.53 -3.75 -28.99
N PHE A 32 11.35 -4.54 -29.69
CA PHE A 32 12.12 -5.62 -29.07
C PHE A 32 13.18 -5.08 -28.09
N VAL A 33 13.85 -3.97 -28.41
CA VAL A 33 14.81 -3.33 -27.49
C VAL A 33 14.10 -2.80 -26.23
N ALA A 34 12.88 -2.26 -26.36
CA ALA A 34 12.08 -1.81 -25.24
C ALA A 34 11.64 -2.96 -24.30
N LEU A 35 11.48 -4.18 -24.82
CA LEU A 35 11.16 -5.37 -24.02
C LEU A 35 12.34 -5.85 -23.16
N PHE A 36 13.57 -5.45 -23.43
CA PHE A 36 14.75 -5.81 -22.63
C PHE A 36 15.09 -4.81 -21.53
N VAL A 37 14.35 -3.70 -21.40
CA VAL A 37 14.52 -2.76 -20.29
C VAL A 37 13.70 -3.22 -19.08
N HIS A 38 13.98 -4.44 -18.62
CA HIS A 38 13.55 -4.86 -17.29
C HIS A 38 14.65 -4.50 -16.30
N GLY A 39 14.30 -3.83 -15.22
CA GLY A 39 15.22 -3.68 -14.11
C GLY A 39 15.70 -5.09 -13.70
N GLN A 40 17.00 -5.33 -13.72
CA GLN A 40 17.55 -6.65 -13.36
C GLN A 40 17.27 -6.88 -11.88
N GLU A 41 16.35 -7.80 -11.61
CA GLU A 41 16.20 -8.35 -10.28
C GLU A 41 17.42 -9.20 -9.94
N ILE A 42 18.03 -8.91 -8.81
CA ILE A 42 19.16 -9.68 -8.31
C ILE A 42 18.64 -10.58 -7.19
N MET A 43 18.84 -11.89 -7.36
CA MET A 43 18.53 -12.87 -6.34
C MET A 43 19.81 -13.18 -5.56
N LEU A 44 19.75 -12.94 -4.25
CA LEU A 44 20.78 -13.31 -3.31
C LEU A 44 20.32 -14.55 -2.54
N SER A 45 21.25 -15.43 -2.25
CA SER A 45 21.00 -16.64 -1.47
C SER A 45 22.21 -16.96 -0.59
N GLY A 46 22.05 -17.85 0.37
CA GLY A 46 23.17 -18.28 1.19
C GLY A 46 22.76 -19.11 2.38
N SER A 47 23.72 -19.30 3.27
CA SER A 47 23.51 -20.01 4.52
C SER A 47 24.07 -19.23 5.71
N ILE A 48 23.37 -19.33 6.83
CA ILE A 48 23.73 -18.65 8.07
C ILE A 48 23.96 -19.71 9.14
N ARG A 49 25.13 -19.66 9.75
CA ARG A 49 25.57 -20.62 10.73
C ARG A 49 26.11 -19.95 11.99
N ASP A 50 26.07 -20.66 13.08
CA ASP A 50 26.80 -20.26 14.29
C ASP A 50 28.30 -20.30 14.05
N GLY A 51 29.00 -19.24 14.45
CA GLY A 51 30.46 -19.13 14.28
C GLY A 51 31.26 -20.09 15.15
N LYS A 52 30.69 -20.63 16.24
CA LYS A 52 31.38 -21.49 17.19
C LYS A 52 31.22 -22.97 16.86
N ASP A 53 29.98 -23.44 16.63
CA ASP A 53 29.69 -24.87 16.45
C ASP A 53 29.22 -25.21 15.03
N GLN A 54 29.11 -24.21 14.14
CA GLN A 54 28.68 -24.33 12.73
C GLN A 54 27.27 -24.87 12.58
N SER A 55 26.44 -24.84 13.64
CA SER A 55 25.02 -25.20 13.55
C SER A 55 24.24 -24.21 12.67
N ALA A 56 23.19 -24.68 12.02
CA ALA A 56 22.32 -23.85 11.20
C ALA A 56 21.49 -22.90 12.08
N LEU A 57 21.46 -21.63 11.74
CA LEU A 57 20.67 -20.63 12.46
C LEU A 57 19.36 -20.35 11.72
N GLN A 58 18.24 -20.74 12.32
CA GLN A 58 16.89 -20.47 11.88
C GLN A 58 16.42 -19.10 12.40
N ASP A 59 15.45 -18.48 11.70
CA ASP A 59 14.81 -17.21 12.07
C ASP A 59 15.77 -16.01 12.15
N VAL A 60 16.90 -16.06 11.45
CA VAL A 60 17.81 -14.92 11.31
C VAL A 60 17.19 -13.91 10.34
N ASN A 61 17.04 -12.68 10.77
CA ASN A 61 16.59 -11.60 9.90
C ASN A 61 17.68 -11.23 8.90
N VAL A 62 17.36 -11.30 7.61
CA VAL A 62 18.21 -10.90 6.49
C VAL A 62 17.56 -9.70 5.81
N VAL A 63 18.19 -8.54 5.90
CA VAL A 63 17.63 -7.27 5.44
C VAL A 63 18.58 -6.58 4.48
N ILE A 64 18.08 -6.13 3.34
CA ILE A 64 18.81 -5.24 2.41
C ILE A 64 18.33 -3.82 2.62
N SER A 65 19.28 -2.90 2.77
CA SER A 65 19.05 -1.47 2.84
C SER A 65 20.08 -0.70 2.02
N SER A 66 19.76 0.51 1.57
CA SER A 66 20.79 1.37 0.96
C SER A 66 21.76 1.85 2.03
N GLN A 67 23.02 2.00 1.66
CA GLN A 67 24.08 2.44 2.57
C GLN A 67 23.77 3.83 3.14
N GLY A 68 23.87 3.97 4.46
CA GLY A 68 23.57 5.22 5.16
C GLY A 68 22.08 5.50 5.41
N HIS A 69 21.16 4.70 4.89
CA HIS A 69 19.72 4.84 5.09
C HIS A 69 19.16 3.67 5.91
N LYS A 70 18.10 3.96 6.69
CA LYS A 70 17.38 2.93 7.46
C LYS A 70 16.26 2.24 6.67
N ASP A 71 16.07 2.64 5.42
CA ASP A 71 15.00 2.13 4.57
C ASP A 71 15.29 0.69 4.16
N ILE A 72 14.33 -0.20 4.41
CA ILE A 72 14.43 -1.60 4.00
C ILE A 72 14.03 -1.70 2.54
N THR A 73 14.95 -2.20 1.70
CA THR A 73 14.69 -2.45 0.28
C THR A 73 14.08 -3.82 0.06
N ALA A 74 14.62 -4.83 0.74
CA ALA A 74 14.11 -6.20 0.71
C ALA A 74 14.48 -6.92 2.01
N TYR A 75 13.74 -7.99 2.34
CA TYR A 75 14.03 -8.79 3.52
C TYR A 75 13.58 -10.23 3.35
N THR A 76 14.17 -11.10 4.16
CA THR A 76 13.78 -12.50 4.34
C THR A 76 14.26 -12.99 5.70
N ILE A 77 13.90 -14.22 6.06
CA ILE A 77 14.38 -14.91 7.25
C ILE A 77 14.98 -16.26 6.84
N SER A 78 15.96 -16.73 7.61
CA SER A 78 16.55 -18.05 7.36
C SER A 78 15.61 -19.18 7.77
N ASP A 79 15.62 -20.25 7.00
CA ASP A 79 14.85 -21.46 7.27
C ASP A 79 15.50 -22.36 8.34
N GLN A 80 14.88 -23.52 8.61
CA GLN A 80 15.38 -24.51 9.57
C GLN A 80 16.81 -25.04 9.27
N LYS A 81 17.27 -24.89 8.02
CA LYS A 81 18.62 -25.29 7.59
C LYS A 81 19.60 -24.11 7.60
N GLY A 82 19.16 -22.94 8.10
CA GLY A 82 19.91 -21.71 8.05
C GLY A 82 20.01 -21.10 6.66
N SER A 83 19.27 -21.60 5.68
CA SER A 83 19.30 -21.08 4.30
C SER A 83 18.37 -19.90 4.13
N PHE A 84 18.77 -18.94 3.30
CA PHE A 84 17.94 -17.81 2.93
C PHE A 84 17.96 -17.57 1.44
N ARG A 85 16.90 -16.95 0.92
CA ARG A 85 16.81 -16.46 -0.45
C ARG A 85 16.06 -15.13 -0.45
N LEU A 86 16.60 -14.17 -1.18
CA LEU A 86 16.09 -12.80 -1.19
C LEU A 86 16.28 -12.18 -2.57
N THR A 87 15.25 -11.55 -3.10
CA THR A 87 15.29 -10.84 -4.38
C THR A 87 15.14 -9.35 -4.16
N TYR A 88 15.93 -8.54 -4.84
CA TYR A 88 15.80 -7.10 -4.82
C TYR A 88 16.16 -6.47 -6.17
N THR A 89 15.63 -5.29 -6.43
CA THR A 89 15.93 -4.50 -7.63
C THR A 89 16.81 -3.32 -7.24
N PRO A 90 18.10 -3.30 -7.62
CA PRO A 90 18.98 -2.19 -7.30
C PRO A 90 18.61 -0.95 -8.13
N ALA A 91 18.52 0.21 -7.47
CA ALA A 91 18.45 1.49 -8.16
C ALA A 91 19.83 1.90 -8.68
N LYS A 92 19.86 2.63 -9.79
CA LYS A 92 21.09 3.16 -10.38
C LYS A 92 21.76 4.11 -9.39
N ASP A 93 23.07 4.00 -9.22
CA ASP A 93 23.91 4.85 -8.36
C ASP A 93 23.64 4.74 -6.84
N LYS A 94 23.07 3.62 -6.37
CA LYS A 94 22.96 3.33 -4.94
C LYS A 94 23.80 2.12 -4.55
N GLU A 95 24.48 2.25 -3.43
CA GLU A 95 25.15 1.14 -2.76
C GLU A 95 24.21 0.50 -1.75
N TYR A 96 24.25 -0.81 -1.64
CA TYR A 96 23.38 -1.59 -0.76
C TYR A 96 24.20 -2.41 0.21
N VAL A 97 23.64 -2.59 1.41
CA VAL A 97 24.17 -3.46 2.43
C VAL A 97 23.17 -4.56 2.75
N ILE A 98 23.67 -5.76 2.96
CA ILE A 98 22.90 -6.88 3.50
C ILE A 98 23.25 -7.04 4.97
N ARG A 99 22.24 -7.08 5.82
CA ARG A 99 22.37 -7.17 7.26
C ARG A 99 21.77 -8.47 7.75
N PHE A 100 22.54 -9.18 8.55
CA PHE A 100 22.13 -10.40 9.22
C PHE A 100 22.02 -10.11 10.72
N SER A 101 20.84 -10.26 11.29
CA SER A 101 20.60 -9.97 12.71
C SER A 101 19.80 -11.10 13.37
N TYR A 102 20.30 -11.54 14.52
CA TYR A 102 19.68 -12.58 15.32
C TYR A 102 19.87 -12.26 16.80
N LEU A 103 18.86 -12.62 17.62
CA LEU A 103 18.93 -12.31 19.05
C LEU A 103 20.07 -13.09 19.72
N GLY A 104 20.93 -12.38 20.44
CA GLY A 104 22.09 -12.97 21.12
C GLY A 104 23.32 -13.14 20.25
N TYR A 105 23.29 -12.62 19.01
CA TYR A 105 24.41 -12.66 18.08
C TYR A 105 24.82 -11.27 17.62
N GLU A 106 26.08 -11.12 17.29
CA GLU A 106 26.58 -9.90 16.67
C GLU A 106 25.95 -9.71 15.29
N THR A 107 25.45 -8.49 15.03
CA THR A 107 24.87 -8.15 13.72
C THR A 107 25.99 -8.05 12.69
N VAL A 108 25.93 -8.86 11.65
CA VAL A 108 26.84 -8.78 10.51
C VAL A 108 26.23 -7.91 9.43
N VAL A 109 27.01 -6.93 8.96
CA VAL A 109 26.62 -6.05 7.84
C VAL A 109 27.68 -6.18 6.77
N LEU A 110 27.26 -6.57 5.56
CA LEU A 110 28.15 -6.74 4.41
C LEU A 110 27.70 -5.82 3.28
N ASN A 111 28.65 -5.27 2.54
CA ASN A 111 28.35 -4.55 1.32
C ASN A 111 27.93 -5.56 0.23
N ILE A 112 26.91 -5.21 -0.54
CA ILE A 112 26.47 -6.02 -1.67
C ILE A 112 27.33 -5.67 -2.88
N GLU A 113 28.14 -6.64 -3.32
CA GLU A 113 28.92 -6.53 -4.55
C GLU A 113 28.16 -7.18 -5.71
N LYS A 114 28.16 -6.53 -6.88
CA LYS A 114 27.44 -7.01 -8.07
C LYS A 114 27.83 -8.41 -8.55
N SER A 115 29.04 -8.85 -8.19
CA SER A 115 29.60 -10.16 -8.57
C SER A 115 29.23 -11.30 -7.60
N ILE A 116 28.73 -10.96 -6.41
CA ILE A 116 28.48 -11.93 -5.34
C ILE A 116 26.98 -12.11 -5.16
N THR A 117 26.48 -13.29 -5.47
CA THR A 117 25.06 -13.66 -5.30
C THR A 117 24.85 -14.67 -4.17
N GLN A 118 25.93 -15.17 -3.58
CA GLN A 118 25.87 -16.16 -2.50
C GLN A 118 26.66 -15.68 -1.28
N TYR A 119 25.97 -15.61 -0.13
CA TYR A 119 26.51 -15.16 1.13
C TYR A 119 26.42 -16.30 2.16
N ASN A 120 27.58 -16.83 2.57
CA ASN A 120 27.66 -17.78 3.68
C ASN A 120 28.20 -17.03 4.88
N VAL A 121 27.36 -16.85 5.89
CA VAL A 121 27.65 -15.97 7.03
C VAL A 121 27.71 -16.80 8.31
N ALA A 122 28.76 -16.62 9.06
CA ALA A 122 28.86 -17.11 10.43
C ALA A 122 28.53 -15.96 11.39
N LEU A 123 27.49 -16.12 12.20
CA LEU A 123 27.15 -15.18 13.26
C LEU A 123 27.84 -15.65 14.55
N HIS A 124 28.49 -14.72 15.23
CA HIS A 124 29.13 -14.99 16.51
C HIS A 124 28.22 -14.60 17.66
N ALA A 125 28.01 -15.51 18.60
CA ALA A 125 27.29 -15.19 19.82
C ALA A 125 28.03 -14.06 20.55
N GLN A 126 27.32 -12.94 20.76
CA GLN A 126 27.85 -11.85 21.54
C GLN A 126 27.46 -12.06 23.00
N ALA A 127 28.47 -12.29 23.84
CA ALA A 127 28.27 -12.25 25.29
C ALA A 127 27.73 -10.84 25.62
N ILE A 128 26.48 -10.77 26.02
CA ILE A 128 25.81 -9.51 26.37
C ILE A 128 26.39 -9.12 27.72
N ASP A 129 27.33 -8.21 27.73
CA ASP A 129 27.70 -7.47 28.93
C ASP A 129 26.47 -6.68 29.36
N ILE A 130 25.86 -7.05 30.49
CA ILE A 130 24.55 -6.52 30.96
C ILE A 130 24.77 -5.06 31.45
N LYS A 131 25.14 -4.19 30.57
CA LYS A 131 24.91 -2.76 30.69
C LYS A 131 23.56 -2.48 29.99
N GLU A 132 22.53 -2.30 30.79
CA GLU A 132 21.20 -1.88 30.41
C GLU A 132 20.76 -2.36 29.00
N ILE A 133 20.20 -3.57 28.94
CA ILE A 133 19.76 -4.19 27.67
C ILE A 133 18.57 -3.37 27.20
N ILE A 134 18.79 -2.38 26.35
CA ILE A 134 17.75 -1.91 25.46
C ILE A 134 17.53 -3.04 24.43
N VAL A 135 16.70 -4.00 24.77
CA VAL A 135 16.23 -5.04 23.85
C VAL A 135 15.44 -4.34 22.75
N LYS A 136 16.11 -3.95 21.69
CA LYS A 136 15.40 -3.53 20.48
C LYS A 136 14.76 -4.79 19.93
N ALA A 137 13.43 -4.87 20.05
CA ALA A 137 12.65 -5.95 19.47
C ALA A 137 13.03 -6.09 17.97
N PRO A 138 13.13 -7.31 17.43
CA PRO A 138 13.44 -7.52 16.04
C PRO A 138 12.45 -6.76 15.17
N LYS A 139 12.91 -6.20 14.06
CA LYS A 139 12.04 -5.45 13.13
C LYS A 139 10.91 -6.31 12.62
N ILE A 140 11.22 -7.56 12.30
CA ILE A 140 10.32 -8.56 11.77
C ILE A 140 10.57 -9.86 12.52
N LYS A 141 9.50 -10.54 12.91
CA LYS A 141 9.53 -11.85 13.52
C LYS A 141 8.49 -12.73 12.83
N SER A 142 8.80 -13.99 12.55
CA SER A 142 7.83 -14.99 12.13
C SER A 142 7.49 -15.91 13.30
N GLN A 143 6.23 -16.28 13.39
CA GLN A 143 5.74 -17.24 14.39
C GLN A 143 4.62 -18.07 13.75
N GLY A 144 4.95 -19.27 13.26
CA GLY A 144 4.05 -20.08 12.44
C GLY A 144 3.65 -19.30 11.18
N ASP A 145 2.36 -19.24 10.89
CA ASP A 145 1.79 -18.53 9.74
C ASP A 145 1.59 -17.02 10.00
N THR A 146 2.21 -16.47 11.05
CA THR A 146 2.07 -15.06 11.40
C THR A 146 3.41 -14.34 11.30
N ILE A 147 3.45 -13.28 10.51
CA ILE A 147 4.57 -12.36 10.40
C ILE A 147 4.26 -11.13 11.25
N ILE A 148 5.16 -10.80 12.18
CA ILE A 148 5.01 -9.71 13.13
C ILE A 148 5.99 -8.59 12.79
N TYR A 149 5.47 -7.43 12.46
CA TYR A 149 6.23 -6.22 12.16
C TYR A 149 6.22 -5.29 13.37
N ASN A 150 7.39 -4.91 13.86
CA ASN A 150 7.50 -3.90 14.91
C ASN A 150 7.27 -2.50 14.30
N VAL A 151 6.19 -1.83 14.65
CA VAL A 151 5.79 -0.54 14.07
C VAL A 151 6.88 0.51 14.21
N ALA A 152 7.52 0.61 15.38
CA ALA A 152 8.57 1.60 15.62
C ALA A 152 9.80 1.44 14.70
N SER A 153 10.01 0.24 14.13
CA SER A 153 11.12 -0.03 13.21
C SER A 153 10.85 0.44 11.78
N PHE A 154 9.59 0.68 11.44
CA PHE A 154 9.14 1.09 10.10
C PHE A 154 8.59 2.52 10.08
N SER A 155 8.27 3.09 11.25
CA SER A 155 7.85 4.49 11.38
C SER A 155 8.99 5.44 11.05
N LYS A 156 8.66 6.50 10.31
CA LYS A 156 9.57 7.61 9.97
C LYS A 156 9.04 8.90 10.59
N GLU A 157 9.91 9.89 10.67
CA GLU A 157 9.49 11.24 11.00
C GLU A 157 8.44 11.74 9.99
N GLY A 158 7.32 12.27 10.48
CA GLY A 158 6.18 12.68 9.66
C GLY A 158 5.05 11.66 9.53
N ASP A 159 5.26 10.37 9.89
CA ASP A 159 4.16 9.41 9.95
C ASP A 159 3.23 9.74 11.11
N LYS A 160 1.95 9.81 10.82
CA LYS A 160 0.93 10.15 11.83
C LYS A 160 0.02 8.97 12.15
N THR A 161 -0.28 8.15 11.16
CA THR A 161 -1.26 7.09 11.25
C THR A 161 -0.63 5.72 10.97
N ILE A 162 -1.30 4.68 11.41
CA ILE A 162 -0.85 3.31 11.10
C ILE A 162 -0.90 3.04 9.59
N GLY A 163 -1.77 3.72 8.83
CA GLY A 163 -1.81 3.63 7.38
C GLY A 163 -0.51 4.07 6.71
N ASP A 164 0.18 5.09 7.27
CA ASP A 164 1.47 5.55 6.76
C ASP A 164 2.56 4.49 6.95
N VAL A 165 2.49 3.75 8.05
CA VAL A 165 3.42 2.66 8.34
C VAL A 165 3.12 1.42 7.49
N LEU A 166 1.84 1.05 7.32
CA LEU A 166 1.43 -0.09 6.51
C LEU A 166 1.96 -0.02 5.07
N LYS A 167 1.98 1.18 4.47
CA LYS A 167 2.55 1.42 3.12
C LYS A 167 4.05 1.08 3.00
N LYS A 168 4.75 0.94 4.13
CA LYS A 168 6.19 0.70 4.19
C LYS A 168 6.54 -0.72 4.60
N LEU A 169 5.53 -1.50 5.02
CA LEU A 169 5.75 -2.88 5.41
C LEU A 169 6.02 -3.74 4.18
N PRO A 170 7.09 -4.53 4.19
CA PRO A 170 7.38 -5.46 3.11
C PRO A 170 6.21 -6.42 2.85
N GLY A 171 5.88 -6.61 1.58
CA GLY A 171 4.77 -7.46 1.15
C GLY A 171 3.38 -6.82 1.27
N VAL A 172 3.24 -5.71 1.97
CA VAL A 172 1.97 -4.98 2.12
C VAL A 172 1.87 -3.87 1.08
N ARG A 173 0.71 -3.77 0.44
CA ARG A 173 0.37 -2.68 -0.46
C ARG A 173 -0.94 -2.06 -0.03
N VAL A 174 -0.97 -0.75 0.06
CA VAL A 174 -2.18 0.03 0.33
C VAL A 174 -2.50 0.85 -0.90
N GLU A 175 -3.63 0.52 -1.54
CA GLU A 175 -4.11 1.20 -2.73
C GLU A 175 -4.67 2.59 -2.38
N GLU A 176 -4.80 3.46 -3.38
CA GLU A 176 -5.36 4.82 -3.19
C GLU A 176 -6.80 4.80 -2.65
N ASN A 177 -7.57 3.78 -3.01
CA ASN A 177 -8.93 3.60 -2.52
C ASN A 177 -9.01 3.10 -1.08
N GLY A 178 -7.86 2.82 -0.43
CA GLY A 178 -7.74 2.29 0.92
C GLY A 178 -7.70 0.76 1.02
N GLN A 179 -7.83 0.04 -0.09
CA GLN A 179 -7.73 -1.42 -0.09
C GLN A 179 -6.31 -1.86 0.26
N ILE A 180 -6.21 -2.86 1.13
CA ILE A 180 -4.92 -3.43 1.52
C ILE A 180 -4.77 -4.81 0.88
N SER A 181 -3.60 -5.07 0.34
CA SER A 181 -3.19 -6.38 -0.15
C SER A 181 -1.87 -6.81 0.48
N TYR A 182 -1.71 -8.12 0.61
CA TYR A 182 -0.47 -8.76 1.04
C TYR A 182 -0.01 -9.74 -0.04
N GLN A 183 1.24 -9.61 -0.49
CA GLN A 183 1.80 -10.40 -1.58
C GLN A 183 0.92 -10.43 -2.85
N GLY A 184 0.28 -9.30 -3.15
CA GLY A 184 -0.60 -9.15 -4.33
C GLY A 184 -2.05 -9.57 -4.12
N THR A 185 -2.39 -10.26 -3.02
CA THR A 185 -3.75 -10.72 -2.72
C THR A 185 -4.42 -9.81 -1.68
N ALA A 186 -5.66 -9.38 -1.93
CA ALA A 186 -6.40 -8.56 -0.97
C ALA A 186 -6.61 -9.30 0.35
N ILE A 187 -6.43 -8.60 1.47
CA ILE A 187 -6.69 -9.16 2.80
C ILE A 187 -8.17 -9.48 2.99
N ASN A 188 -8.47 -10.53 3.73
CA ASN A 188 -9.86 -10.92 4.01
C ASN A 188 -10.41 -10.34 5.31
N LYS A 189 -9.56 -10.02 6.30
CA LYS A 189 -9.97 -9.44 7.58
C LYS A 189 -8.94 -8.45 8.10
N PHE A 190 -9.46 -7.49 8.89
CA PHE A 190 -8.66 -6.51 9.61
C PHE A 190 -9.11 -6.45 11.06
N TYR A 191 -8.22 -6.82 11.96
CA TYR A 191 -8.50 -6.92 13.39
C TYR A 191 -7.78 -5.82 14.17
N ILE A 192 -8.35 -5.45 15.30
CA ILE A 192 -7.72 -4.64 16.34
C ILE A 192 -7.77 -5.45 17.64
N GLU A 193 -6.60 -5.80 18.20
CA GLU A 193 -6.49 -6.68 19.37
C GLU A 193 -7.26 -8.02 19.19
N GLY A 194 -7.24 -8.56 17.96
CA GLY A 194 -7.90 -9.81 17.60
C GLY A 194 -9.43 -9.74 17.41
N MET A 195 -10.02 -8.55 17.39
CA MET A 195 -11.46 -8.35 17.21
C MET A 195 -11.77 -7.59 15.92
N ASP A 196 -12.80 -8.04 15.19
CA ASP A 196 -13.29 -7.42 13.95
C ASP A 196 -14.25 -6.27 14.27
N LEU A 197 -13.72 -5.12 14.65
CA LEU A 197 -14.52 -3.92 14.98
C LEU A 197 -15.18 -3.31 13.75
N LEU A 198 -14.52 -3.35 12.59
CA LEU A 198 -14.85 -2.48 11.46
C LEU A 198 -15.55 -3.18 10.30
N GLY A 199 -15.63 -4.54 10.31
CA GLY A 199 -16.39 -5.29 9.33
C GLY A 199 -16.04 -4.96 7.88
N GLY A 200 -14.74 -4.87 7.54
CA GLY A 200 -14.28 -4.51 6.19
C GLY A 200 -14.06 -3.02 5.94
N LYS A 201 -14.53 -2.11 6.79
CA LYS A 201 -14.32 -0.65 6.68
C LYS A 201 -13.02 -0.21 7.37
N TYR A 202 -11.96 -0.98 7.20
CA TYR A 202 -10.69 -0.79 7.93
C TYR A 202 -9.94 0.50 7.56
N THR A 203 -10.33 1.19 6.50
CA THR A 203 -9.80 2.53 6.17
C THR A 203 -10.04 3.52 7.32
N ILE A 204 -11.13 3.35 8.09
CA ILE A 204 -11.36 4.12 9.31
C ILE A 204 -10.21 3.93 10.31
N ALA A 205 -9.75 2.68 10.52
CA ALA A 205 -8.63 2.43 11.43
C ALA A 205 -7.31 2.95 10.87
N THR A 206 -7.01 2.67 9.61
CA THR A 206 -5.72 3.04 9.01
C THR A 206 -5.50 4.54 8.96
N ASN A 207 -6.56 5.33 8.81
CA ASN A 207 -6.48 6.79 8.76
C ASN A 207 -6.51 7.47 10.14
N ASN A 208 -7.03 6.78 11.17
CA ASN A 208 -7.35 7.44 12.44
C ASN A 208 -6.58 6.92 13.65
N ILE A 209 -6.06 5.69 13.61
CA ILE A 209 -5.22 5.15 14.70
C ILE A 209 -3.80 5.68 14.53
N SER A 210 -3.29 6.33 15.58
CA SER A 210 -1.91 6.82 15.60
C SER A 210 -0.92 5.66 15.54
N ASN A 211 0.14 5.80 14.73
CA ASN A 211 1.26 4.85 14.71
C ASN A 211 1.93 4.75 16.09
N ASP A 212 1.88 5.80 16.89
CA ASP A 212 2.41 5.82 18.26
C ASP A 212 1.62 4.96 19.24
N ASP A 213 0.40 4.60 18.92
CA ASP A 213 -0.45 3.76 19.76
C ASP A 213 -0.36 2.26 19.37
N VAL A 214 0.23 1.95 18.21
CA VAL A 214 0.41 0.58 17.74
C VAL A 214 1.81 0.09 18.04
N GLY A 215 1.91 -1.09 18.65
CA GLY A 215 3.17 -1.76 18.96
C GLY A 215 3.68 -2.61 17.80
N SER A 216 2.78 -3.43 17.26
CA SER A 216 3.10 -4.31 16.12
C SER A 216 1.91 -4.49 15.20
N VAL A 217 2.22 -4.83 13.95
CA VAL A 217 1.28 -5.31 12.95
C VAL A 217 1.55 -6.79 12.73
N GLU A 218 0.54 -7.62 12.94
CA GLU A 218 0.59 -9.05 12.68
C GLU A 218 -0.10 -9.32 11.34
N ILE A 219 0.59 -10.00 10.44
CA ILE A 219 0.02 -10.52 9.20
C ILE A 219 -0.15 -12.03 9.37
N MET A 220 -1.39 -12.47 9.42
CA MET A 220 -1.76 -13.87 9.53
C MET A 220 -1.96 -14.41 8.11
N GLU A 221 -0.99 -15.16 7.62
CA GLU A 221 -1.07 -15.84 6.31
C GLU A 221 -2.06 -16.99 6.37
N ASN A 222 -2.62 -17.37 5.22
CA ASN A 222 -3.59 -18.47 5.10
C ASN A 222 -4.80 -18.34 6.05
N HIS A 223 -5.20 -17.11 6.33
CA HIS A 223 -6.22 -16.83 7.34
C HIS A 223 -7.61 -17.26 6.89
N GLN A 224 -8.24 -18.17 7.67
CA GLN A 224 -9.62 -18.59 7.48
C GLN A 224 -10.57 -17.70 8.34
N PRO A 225 -11.39 -16.82 7.73
CA PRO A 225 -12.24 -15.89 8.47
C PRO A 225 -13.42 -16.59 9.19
N ILE A 226 -13.81 -17.78 8.72
CA ILE A 226 -14.91 -18.56 9.30
C ILE A 226 -14.32 -19.60 10.24
N LYS A 227 -14.50 -19.40 11.55
CA LYS A 227 -13.94 -20.29 12.58
C LYS A 227 -14.31 -21.76 12.41
N ALA A 228 -15.53 -22.04 11.94
CA ALA A 228 -16.00 -23.41 11.71
C ALA A 228 -15.25 -24.13 10.57
N LEU A 229 -14.62 -23.38 9.68
CA LEU A 229 -13.85 -23.92 8.55
C LEU A 229 -12.35 -23.95 8.81
N ASN A 230 -11.91 -23.50 9.99
CA ASN A 230 -10.51 -23.50 10.37
C ASN A 230 -9.97 -24.95 10.40
N GLY A 231 -8.92 -25.21 9.64
CA GLY A 231 -8.34 -26.54 9.45
C GLY A 231 -9.10 -27.47 8.48
N LEU A 232 -10.28 -27.05 7.97
CA LEU A 232 -11.07 -27.81 6.99
C LEU A 232 -10.93 -27.26 5.57
N SER A 233 -10.71 -25.97 5.42
CA SER A 233 -10.48 -25.36 4.12
C SER A 233 -9.25 -24.43 4.19
N ILE A 234 -8.46 -24.44 3.13
CA ILE A 234 -7.28 -23.57 2.97
C ILE A 234 -7.75 -22.21 2.44
N SER A 235 -7.25 -21.15 3.02
CA SER A 235 -7.40 -19.79 2.49
C SER A 235 -6.03 -19.31 2.01
N GLU A 236 -5.97 -18.73 0.81
CA GLU A 236 -4.75 -18.10 0.29
C GLU A 236 -4.66 -16.61 0.67
N GLN A 237 -5.62 -16.12 1.45
CA GLN A 237 -5.70 -14.73 1.84
C GLN A 237 -5.10 -14.52 3.23
N ALA A 238 -4.50 -13.35 3.42
CA ALA A 238 -4.01 -12.93 4.72
C ALA A 238 -5.05 -12.08 5.46
N ALA A 239 -4.90 -12.02 6.78
CA ALA A 239 -5.54 -11.01 7.62
C ALA A 239 -4.49 -10.16 8.32
N ILE A 240 -4.87 -8.93 8.66
CA ILE A 240 -4.05 -8.01 9.45
C ILE A 240 -4.65 -7.90 10.86
N ASN A 241 -3.79 -7.91 11.87
CA ASN A 241 -4.16 -7.60 13.24
C ASN A 241 -3.23 -6.53 13.82
N LEU A 242 -3.82 -5.46 14.32
CA LEU A 242 -3.08 -4.42 15.05
C LEU A 242 -2.98 -4.78 16.52
N ARG A 243 -1.75 -4.83 17.03
CA ARG A 243 -1.48 -4.92 18.48
C ARG A 243 -1.15 -3.56 19.01
N LEU A 244 -1.98 -3.08 19.92
CA LEU A 244 -1.82 -1.78 20.54
C LEU A 244 -0.79 -1.83 21.67
N LYS A 245 -0.11 -0.71 21.91
CA LYS A 245 0.72 -0.52 23.09
C LYS A 245 -0.14 -0.45 24.36
N GLU A 246 0.39 -0.88 25.50
CA GLU A 246 -0.36 -0.86 26.77
C GLU A 246 -0.92 0.51 27.13
N LYS A 247 -0.19 1.58 26.79
CA LYS A 247 -0.66 2.96 26.99
C LYS A 247 -1.95 3.31 26.24
N ALA A 248 -2.24 2.59 25.16
CA ALA A 248 -3.41 2.79 24.29
C ALA A 248 -4.60 1.89 24.65
N LYS A 249 -4.41 0.96 25.59
CA LYS A 249 -5.47 0.05 26.04
C LYS A 249 -6.20 0.58 27.27
N GLN A 250 -7.46 0.17 27.44
CA GLN A 250 -8.29 0.38 28.63
C GLN A 250 -8.60 1.86 28.97
N LYS A 251 -8.33 2.80 28.09
CA LYS A 251 -8.67 4.21 28.27
C LYS A 251 -9.25 4.81 27.01
N TRP A 252 -9.96 5.92 27.15
CA TRP A 252 -10.36 6.71 26.00
C TRP A 252 -9.18 7.50 25.46
N ILE A 253 -9.00 7.42 24.15
CA ILE A 253 -8.03 8.20 23.39
C ILE A 253 -8.81 9.09 22.45
N GLY A 254 -8.47 10.36 22.41
CA GLY A 254 -9.10 11.32 21.52
C GLY A 254 -8.08 12.18 20.82
N SER A 255 -8.41 12.62 19.62
CA SER A 255 -7.67 13.65 18.91
C SER A 255 -8.63 14.67 18.31
N LEU A 256 -8.23 15.92 18.34
CA LEU A 256 -8.90 17.03 17.69
C LEU A 256 -7.89 17.73 16.79
N LYS A 257 -8.20 17.84 15.52
CA LYS A 257 -7.43 18.61 14.56
C LYS A 257 -8.35 19.66 13.93
N GLY A 258 -7.85 20.87 13.79
CA GLY A 258 -8.57 21.95 13.15
C GLY A 258 -7.63 22.79 12.30
N GLY A 259 -8.11 23.18 11.14
CA GLY A 259 -7.41 24.06 10.21
C GLY A 259 -8.39 25.00 9.54
N GLY A 260 -7.96 26.22 9.27
CA GLY A 260 -8.72 27.21 8.54
C GLY A 260 -7.83 28.02 7.63
N GLY A 261 -8.42 28.52 6.56
CA GLY A 261 -7.74 29.35 5.57
C GLY A 261 -8.75 30.10 4.73
N PHE A 262 -8.28 30.78 3.72
CA PHE A 262 -9.15 31.48 2.76
C PHE A 262 -8.51 31.52 1.38
N THR A 263 -9.38 31.45 0.38
CA THR A 263 -9.06 31.79 -1.00
C THR A 263 -9.67 33.17 -1.30
N PRO A 264 -9.35 33.79 -2.44
CA PRO A 264 -10.00 35.04 -2.83
C PRO A 264 -11.53 34.99 -2.89
N SER A 265 -12.10 33.78 -3.06
CA SER A 265 -13.55 33.58 -3.25
C SER A 265 -14.25 32.88 -2.09
N SER A 266 -13.53 32.21 -1.17
CA SER A 266 -14.17 31.41 -0.10
C SER A 266 -13.27 31.15 1.09
N GLY A 267 -13.91 30.93 2.26
CA GLY A 267 -13.24 30.39 3.44
C GLY A 267 -12.96 28.89 3.27
N LEU A 268 -11.83 28.44 3.81
CA LEU A 268 -11.44 27.03 3.86
C LEU A 268 -11.47 26.54 5.31
N TRP A 269 -11.91 25.30 5.51
CA TRP A 269 -11.86 24.65 6.83
C TRP A 269 -11.58 23.16 6.68
N ALA A 270 -10.95 22.60 7.70
CA ALA A 270 -10.84 21.19 7.94
C ALA A 270 -10.88 20.92 9.44
N VAL A 271 -11.80 20.08 9.89
CA VAL A 271 -11.92 19.66 11.29
C VAL A 271 -12.05 18.15 11.36
N GLU A 272 -11.24 17.53 12.21
CA GLU A 272 -11.30 16.10 12.52
C GLU A 272 -11.40 15.92 14.04
N MET A 273 -12.38 15.16 14.49
CA MET A 273 -12.55 14.73 15.87
C MET A 273 -12.59 13.21 15.89
N ILE A 274 -11.77 12.60 16.72
CA ILE A 274 -11.68 11.15 16.86
C ILE A 274 -11.76 10.82 18.35
N ALA A 275 -12.59 9.82 18.67
CA ALA A 275 -12.65 9.24 20.01
C ALA A 275 -12.63 7.72 19.91
N MET A 276 -11.71 7.07 20.60
CA MET A 276 -11.55 5.61 20.53
C MET A 276 -11.27 5.03 21.92
N HIS A 277 -11.74 3.79 22.08
CA HIS A 277 -11.51 2.99 23.26
C HIS A 277 -11.32 1.53 22.89
N PHE A 278 -10.29 0.89 23.41
CA PHE A 278 -9.99 -0.50 23.12
C PHE A 278 -9.73 -1.27 24.42
N ASN A 279 -10.57 -2.24 24.70
CA ASN A 279 -10.31 -3.24 25.75
C ASN A 279 -10.72 -4.65 25.30
N LYS A 280 -10.54 -5.64 26.14
CA LYS A 280 -10.82 -7.06 25.80
C LYS A 280 -12.29 -7.39 25.53
N ASN A 281 -13.22 -6.59 26.05
CA ASN A 281 -14.66 -6.84 25.99
C ASN A 281 -15.42 -5.78 25.21
N PHE A 282 -14.84 -4.60 25.05
CA PHE A 282 -15.47 -3.47 24.37
C PHE A 282 -14.45 -2.70 23.54
N GLN A 283 -14.81 -2.44 22.30
CA GLN A 283 -14.06 -1.56 21.42
C GLN A 283 -14.99 -0.52 20.83
N SER A 284 -14.50 0.69 20.68
CA SER A 284 -15.23 1.81 20.10
C SER A 284 -14.28 2.68 19.29
N LEU A 285 -14.68 3.08 18.08
CA LEU A 285 -13.99 4.03 17.25
C LEU A 285 -15.00 4.94 16.58
N ASN A 286 -15.00 6.21 16.98
CA ASN A 286 -15.93 7.22 16.52
C ASN A 286 -15.17 8.36 15.87
N THR A 287 -15.68 8.87 14.74
CA THR A 287 -15.08 9.98 14.03
C THR A 287 -16.13 11.00 13.61
N TYR A 288 -15.77 12.28 13.70
CA TYR A 288 -16.43 13.37 13.01
C TYR A 288 -15.41 14.10 12.15
N LYS A 289 -15.71 14.26 10.85
CA LYS A 289 -14.84 14.98 9.93
C LYS A 289 -15.65 15.93 9.08
N THR A 290 -15.12 17.12 8.89
CA THR A 290 -15.66 18.08 7.95
C THR A 290 -14.55 18.86 7.28
N ASN A 291 -14.67 19.04 5.97
CA ASN A 291 -13.71 19.85 5.23
C ASN A 291 -14.26 20.33 3.89
N ASN A 292 -13.64 21.40 3.37
CA ASN A 292 -13.78 21.88 1.99
C ASN A 292 -12.40 22.12 1.32
N THR A 293 -11.39 21.35 1.74
CA THR A 293 -9.98 21.54 1.36
C THR A 293 -9.48 20.51 0.34
N GLY A 294 -10.35 19.73 -0.27
CA GLY A 294 -9.97 18.66 -1.21
C GLY A 294 -9.63 17.33 -0.56
N GLN A 295 -9.75 17.22 0.77
CA GLN A 295 -9.48 15.96 1.45
C GLN A 295 -10.65 14.98 1.27
N ASP A 296 -10.36 13.81 0.66
CA ASP A 296 -11.36 12.77 0.41
C ASP A 296 -11.54 11.84 1.61
N VAL A 297 -12.54 12.13 2.44
CA VAL A 297 -12.91 11.28 3.59
C VAL A 297 -13.92 10.19 3.23
N THR A 298 -14.48 10.20 2.00
CA THR A 298 -15.51 9.22 1.56
C THR A 298 -14.98 7.80 1.50
N LYS A 299 -13.66 7.63 1.38
CA LYS A 299 -12.96 6.34 1.39
C LYS A 299 -13.23 5.53 2.67
N GLU A 300 -13.52 6.18 3.78
CA GLU A 300 -13.81 5.54 5.06
C GLU A 300 -15.15 4.79 5.09
N PHE A 301 -16.06 5.11 4.17
CA PHE A 301 -17.34 4.40 4.02
C PHE A 301 -17.24 3.15 3.14
N LYS A 302 -16.11 2.95 2.47
CA LYS A 302 -15.93 1.82 1.56
C LYS A 302 -15.66 0.55 2.36
N SER A 303 -16.48 -0.48 2.15
CA SER A 303 -16.24 -1.82 2.68
C SER A 303 -15.44 -2.66 1.68
N PHE A 304 -14.49 -3.40 2.20
CA PHE A 304 -13.69 -4.38 1.46
C PHE A 304 -14.00 -5.82 1.87
N ASP A 305 -15.08 -6.05 2.66
CA ASP A 305 -15.52 -7.41 2.99
C ASP A 305 -16.06 -8.10 1.73
N LEU A 306 -15.47 -9.24 1.41
CA LEU A 306 -15.85 -10.04 0.24
C LEU A 306 -17.28 -10.59 0.36
N ASN A 307 -17.77 -10.83 1.57
CA ASN A 307 -19.13 -11.33 1.79
C ASN A 307 -20.17 -10.24 1.53
N GLU A 308 -19.91 -9.00 1.94
CA GLU A 308 -20.79 -7.88 1.57
C GLU A 308 -20.87 -7.69 0.05
N ARG A 309 -19.78 -7.95 -0.68
CA ARG A 309 -19.79 -7.87 -2.15
C ARG A 309 -20.56 -9.02 -2.81
N ARG A 310 -20.60 -10.22 -2.19
CA ARG A 310 -21.31 -11.39 -2.74
C ARG A 310 -22.79 -11.37 -2.45
N TYR A 311 -23.21 -10.82 -1.32
CA TYR A 311 -24.59 -10.86 -0.82
C TYR A 311 -25.20 -9.46 -0.71
N GLY A 312 -24.43 -8.40 -0.93
CA GLY A 312 -24.94 -7.04 -1.00
C GLY A 312 -25.90 -6.92 -2.19
N SER A 313 -27.08 -6.34 -1.96
CA SER A 313 -28.00 -6.00 -3.04
C SER A 313 -27.25 -5.18 -4.09
N GLU A 314 -27.32 -5.59 -5.35
CA GLU A 314 -26.86 -4.82 -6.49
C GLU A 314 -27.45 -3.40 -6.38
N LYS A 315 -26.57 -2.43 -6.22
CA LYS A 315 -27.01 -1.03 -6.14
C LYS A 315 -27.35 -0.59 -7.55
N LEU A 316 -28.41 0.22 -7.66
CA LEU A 316 -28.82 0.81 -8.95
C LEU A 316 -27.65 1.51 -9.67
N THR A 317 -26.67 2.00 -8.89
CA THR A 317 -25.40 2.58 -9.37
C THR A 317 -24.50 1.60 -10.12
N ASP A 318 -24.70 0.28 -9.97
CA ASP A 318 -23.89 -0.73 -10.67
C ASP A 318 -24.36 -0.87 -12.13
N TYR A 319 -25.56 -0.42 -12.44
CA TYR A 319 -26.15 -0.41 -13.80
C TYR A 319 -26.02 0.94 -14.51
N ILE A 320 -25.77 2.03 -13.76
CA ILE A 320 -25.61 3.38 -14.33
C ILE A 320 -24.12 3.73 -14.21
N HIS A 321 -23.39 3.55 -15.29
CA HIS A 321 -21.99 3.99 -15.36
C HIS A 321 -21.98 5.50 -15.62
N ILE A 322 -21.89 6.29 -14.56
CA ILE A 322 -21.54 7.70 -14.68
C ILE A 322 -20.02 7.72 -14.81
N SER A 323 -19.53 7.88 -16.04
CA SER A 323 -18.09 8.05 -16.26
C SER A 323 -17.63 9.30 -15.49
N SER A 324 -16.58 9.13 -14.70
CA SER A 324 -15.87 10.28 -14.12
C SER A 324 -15.43 11.20 -15.26
N LEU A 325 -15.65 12.49 -15.12
CA LEU A 325 -15.21 13.51 -16.09
C LEU A 325 -13.68 13.52 -16.30
N TYR A 326 -12.94 12.81 -15.45
CA TYR A 326 -11.49 12.81 -15.45
C TYR A 326 -10.89 11.41 -15.53
N PRO A 327 -9.97 11.13 -16.47
CA PRO A 327 -8.90 10.22 -16.18
C PRO A 327 -8.12 10.86 -15.02
N HIS A 328 -8.03 10.18 -13.86
CA HIS A 328 -7.30 10.67 -12.69
C HIS A 328 -5.79 10.61 -12.97
N GLU A 329 -5.28 11.61 -13.68
CA GLU A 329 -3.84 11.76 -13.94
C GLU A 329 -3.10 12.38 -12.74
N LEU A 330 -3.84 13.10 -11.89
CA LEU A 330 -3.34 13.71 -10.68
C LEU A 330 -3.88 12.99 -9.44
N ASN A 331 -3.21 13.18 -8.32
CA ASN A 331 -3.74 12.74 -7.03
C ASN A 331 -5.11 13.41 -6.81
N ARG A 332 -6.15 12.61 -6.48
CA ARG A 332 -7.53 13.07 -6.31
C ARG A 332 -7.67 14.29 -5.40
N GLU A 333 -6.84 14.40 -4.36
CA GLU A 333 -6.85 15.54 -3.43
C GLU A 333 -6.48 16.88 -4.10
N ARG A 334 -5.84 16.85 -5.27
CA ARG A 334 -5.49 18.03 -6.05
C ARG A 334 -6.60 18.48 -7.02
N GLU A 335 -7.54 17.59 -7.29
CA GLU A 335 -8.65 17.81 -8.24
C GLU A 335 -9.99 17.95 -7.53
N LEU A 336 -10.07 17.58 -6.24
CA LEU A 336 -11.29 17.51 -5.48
C LEU A 336 -11.68 18.88 -4.92
N PHE A 337 -12.76 19.47 -5.47
CA PHE A 337 -13.47 20.60 -4.86
C PHE A 337 -14.68 20.07 -4.12
N ASN A 338 -14.57 19.94 -2.80
CA ASN A 338 -15.61 19.31 -2.00
C ASN A 338 -16.15 20.22 -0.89
N THR A 339 -17.30 19.83 -0.38
CA THR A 339 -17.80 20.20 0.95
C THR A 339 -18.34 18.93 1.57
N THR A 340 -17.72 18.49 2.67
CA THR A 340 -18.03 17.21 3.27
C THR A 340 -18.25 17.33 4.76
N HIS A 341 -19.29 16.66 5.25
CA HIS A 341 -19.53 16.39 6.67
C HIS A 341 -19.73 14.88 6.85
N GLN A 342 -19.05 14.30 7.81
CA GLN A 342 -19.05 12.85 8.02
C GLN A 342 -19.05 12.54 9.51
N VAL A 343 -19.91 11.59 9.90
CA VAL A 343 -19.91 10.99 11.24
C VAL A 343 -19.81 9.48 11.09
N THR A 344 -18.95 8.83 11.87
CA THR A 344 -18.96 7.37 11.99
C THR A 344 -18.91 6.96 13.46
N SER A 345 -19.66 5.91 13.80
CA SER A 345 -19.61 5.29 15.13
C SER A 345 -19.58 3.77 14.96
N ASN A 346 -18.46 3.18 15.37
CA ASN A 346 -18.21 1.75 15.26
C ASN A 346 -17.96 1.19 16.65
N ASN A 347 -18.80 0.27 17.09
CA ASN A 347 -18.74 -0.30 18.43
C ASN A 347 -18.79 -1.82 18.36
N LEU A 348 -17.99 -2.50 19.16
CA LEU A 348 -18.00 -3.94 19.33
C LEU A 348 -18.04 -4.28 20.82
N SER A 349 -19.01 -5.07 21.22
CA SER A 349 -19.17 -5.57 22.59
C SER A 349 -19.12 -7.10 22.59
N LYS A 350 -18.23 -7.67 23.41
CA LYS A 350 -18.12 -9.10 23.63
C LYS A 350 -18.86 -9.47 24.90
N LEU A 351 -19.92 -10.25 24.76
CA LEU A 351 -20.71 -10.73 25.88
C LEU A 351 -20.03 -11.91 26.57
N LYS A 352 -20.40 -12.16 27.82
CA LYS A 352 -19.92 -13.31 28.63
C LYS A 352 -20.25 -14.68 27.99
N SER A 353 -21.29 -14.73 27.16
CA SER A 353 -21.68 -15.92 26.38
C SER A 353 -20.74 -16.22 25.19
N GLY A 354 -19.74 -15.36 24.93
CA GLY A 354 -18.87 -15.46 23.77
C GLY A 354 -19.44 -14.83 22.50
N LEU A 355 -20.66 -14.29 22.53
CA LEU A 355 -21.28 -13.58 21.43
C LEU A 355 -20.64 -12.19 21.30
N ASN A 356 -20.32 -11.79 20.07
CA ASN A 356 -19.87 -10.44 19.72
C ASN A 356 -21.04 -9.69 19.07
N ILE A 357 -21.33 -8.49 19.59
CA ILE A 357 -22.28 -7.56 18.98
C ILE A 357 -21.49 -6.41 18.40
N THR A 358 -21.60 -6.22 17.09
CA THR A 358 -20.94 -5.12 16.37
C THR A 358 -22.00 -4.18 15.80
N THR A 359 -21.80 -2.88 16.00
CA THR A 359 -22.70 -1.84 15.50
C THR A 359 -21.89 -0.84 14.68
N HIS A 360 -22.35 -0.57 13.48
CA HIS A 360 -21.79 0.43 12.57
C HIS A 360 -22.86 1.45 12.24
N ILE A 361 -22.64 2.70 12.62
CA ILE A 361 -23.49 3.83 12.26
C ILE A 361 -22.62 4.82 11.49
N GLY A 362 -23.08 5.23 10.33
CA GLY A 362 -22.37 6.21 9.52
C GLY A 362 -23.36 7.17 8.88
N TRP A 363 -22.98 8.43 8.82
CA TRP A 363 -23.68 9.48 8.11
C TRP A 363 -22.70 10.34 7.34
N ILE A 364 -23.04 10.68 6.11
CA ILE A 364 -22.22 11.54 5.26
C ILE A 364 -23.13 12.48 4.43
N ASP A 365 -22.79 13.75 4.42
CA ASP A 365 -23.23 14.75 3.42
C ASP A 365 -21.99 15.21 2.66
N HIS A 366 -21.93 14.87 1.39
CA HIS A 366 -20.78 15.12 0.53
C HIS A 366 -21.25 15.77 -0.77
N LYS A 367 -20.66 16.91 -1.08
CA LYS A 367 -20.82 17.61 -2.35
C LYS A 367 -19.45 17.69 -3.00
N GLU A 368 -19.39 17.41 -4.26
CA GLU A 368 -18.18 17.48 -5.09
C GLU A 368 -18.51 18.24 -6.37
N GLN A 369 -17.68 19.20 -6.71
CA GLN A 369 -17.74 19.93 -7.97
C GLN A 369 -16.48 19.60 -8.77
N ALA A 370 -16.67 19.39 -10.06
CA ALA A 370 -15.59 19.17 -10.99
C ALA A 370 -15.83 20.03 -12.25
N ASP A 371 -14.78 20.76 -12.64
CA ASP A 371 -14.76 21.59 -13.83
C ASP A 371 -13.61 21.16 -14.74
N LYS A 372 -13.91 20.88 -16.01
CA LYS A 372 -12.94 20.47 -17.02
C LYS A 372 -13.01 21.41 -18.21
N GLN A 373 -11.84 21.88 -18.61
CA GLN A 373 -11.70 22.62 -19.87
C GLN A 373 -10.76 21.84 -20.80
N THR A 374 -11.29 21.48 -21.97
CA THR A 374 -10.52 20.84 -23.04
C THR A 374 -10.27 21.84 -24.15
N ILE A 375 -9.01 22.03 -24.51
CA ILE A 375 -8.60 22.90 -25.62
C ILE A 375 -7.98 22.01 -26.68
N THR A 376 -8.63 21.87 -27.83
CA THR A 376 -8.12 21.11 -28.96
C THR A 376 -7.71 22.06 -30.07
N GLN A 377 -6.47 21.95 -30.54
CA GLN A 377 -5.97 22.74 -31.65
C GLN A 377 -5.72 21.86 -32.87
N TYR A 378 -6.36 22.20 -33.97
CA TYR A 378 -6.18 21.54 -35.26
C TYR A 378 -5.27 22.43 -36.13
N TYR A 379 -4.11 21.92 -36.51
CA TYR A 379 -3.16 22.60 -37.39
C TYR A 379 -3.39 22.14 -38.84
N GLN A 380 -3.73 23.06 -39.73
CA GLN A 380 -3.81 22.81 -41.17
C GLN A 380 -2.59 23.40 -41.85
N ALA A 381 -2.06 22.67 -42.86
CA ALA A 381 -0.77 23.04 -43.49
C ALA A 381 -0.77 24.43 -44.19
N ASP A 382 -1.94 24.92 -44.62
CA ASP A 382 -2.05 26.18 -45.36
C ASP A 382 -3.22 27.07 -44.88
N ALA A 383 -3.69 26.90 -43.66
CA ALA A 383 -4.83 27.61 -43.09
C ALA A 383 -4.64 27.99 -41.63
N ASP A 384 -5.47 28.87 -41.11
CA ASP A 384 -5.49 29.29 -39.72
C ASP A 384 -5.77 28.10 -38.78
N THR A 385 -5.08 28.10 -37.63
CA THR A 385 -5.28 27.09 -36.58
C THR A 385 -6.69 27.15 -36.02
N ILE A 386 -7.46 26.07 -36.12
CA ILE A 386 -8.76 25.94 -35.51
C ILE A 386 -8.59 25.53 -34.03
N THR A 387 -9.07 26.36 -33.12
CA THR A 387 -9.10 26.06 -31.69
C THR A 387 -10.51 25.78 -31.24
N VAL A 388 -10.74 24.57 -30.75
CA VAL A 388 -12.01 24.17 -30.12
C VAL A 388 -11.81 24.17 -28.59
N ARG A 389 -12.71 24.89 -27.89
CA ARG A 389 -12.73 24.93 -26.42
C ARG A 389 -14.03 24.31 -25.95
N GLU A 390 -13.90 23.26 -25.15
CA GLU A 390 -15.02 22.58 -24.50
C GLU A 390 -14.91 22.83 -23.00
N HIS A 391 -16.02 23.20 -22.38
CA HIS A 391 -16.12 23.36 -20.93
C HIS A 391 -17.22 22.46 -20.41
N GLU A 392 -16.83 21.53 -19.53
CA GLU A 392 -17.74 20.61 -18.86
C GLU A 392 -17.70 20.89 -17.36
N SER A 393 -18.85 21.02 -16.73
CA SER A 393 -18.95 21.11 -15.27
C SER A 393 -19.90 20.06 -14.73
N SER A 394 -19.54 19.44 -13.60
CA SER A 394 -20.38 18.47 -12.92
C SER A 394 -20.48 18.77 -11.44
N LEU A 395 -21.66 18.55 -10.87
CA LEU A 395 -21.93 18.61 -9.44
C LEU A 395 -22.41 17.24 -8.97
N TYR A 396 -21.64 16.60 -8.11
CA TYR A 396 -22.03 15.35 -7.48
C TYR A 396 -22.42 15.60 -6.02
N LYS A 397 -23.57 15.06 -5.61
CA LYS A 397 -24.04 15.13 -4.22
C LYS A 397 -24.38 13.73 -3.73
N LYS A 398 -23.79 13.35 -2.59
CA LYS A 398 -24.09 12.10 -1.88
C LYS A 398 -24.52 12.41 -0.47
N GLN A 399 -25.68 11.88 -0.09
CA GLN A 399 -26.20 11.95 1.27
C GLN A 399 -26.68 10.54 1.65
N THR A 400 -26.15 10.01 2.73
CA THR A 400 -26.48 8.66 3.18
C THR A 400 -26.46 8.61 4.71
#